data_097397ecb2c76d750c69e6ffb83178ab
#
_entry.id   097397ecb2c76d750c69e6ffb83178ab
#
_cell.length_a   1.000
_cell.length_b   1.000
_cell.length_c   1.000
_cell.angle_alpha   90.00
_cell.angle_beta   90.00
_cell.angle_gamma   90.00
#
_symmetry.space_group_name_H-M   'P 1'
#
loop_
_entity.id
_entity.type
_entity.pdbx_description
1 polymer ?
#
loop_
_entity_poly.entity_id
_entity_poly.type
_entity_poly.pdbx_seq_one_letter_code
_entity_poly.pdbx_strand_id
1 'polypeptide(L)'
;MVAPADSRNEARLAELGIEFVPIKIDRKGINPVAELFLLSRLGRLLRRLRPFAYVGFTIKPNIYGALAGSTLGIRVIANVSGLGTAFIRPGALQRIVTSLYRVAFRRAVVFFENADDRQLFVDRRIVRAQHTRLAPGAGIDLDRFVVADLPSAGMVFLLIARLIGDKGVREFVEAARELRPRLADSRFQLLGGIDEGNRTSIQKSELDAWVEEGIIEYLGETDDVRPFIAKASAVVLPSYREGLPRSLLEGAAMGRPLVATDVPGCRDVVKQGVNGFLCKPHDPASLAEAMERLGCLPEQQRTRMGVASRRKVQEQFSEALVVRAYLDALASLERN
;
A
#
# COMPACT_ATOMS: atom_id res chain seq x y z
N MET A 1 4.25 19.27 9.91
CA MET A 1 3.60 17.95 9.80
C MET A 1 3.02 17.54 11.14
N VAL A 2 1.86 16.82 11.18
CA VAL A 2 1.25 16.36 12.44
C VAL A 2 1.15 14.84 12.40
N ALA A 3 1.84 14.14 13.31
CA ALA A 3 1.86 12.67 13.37
C ALA A 3 2.19 12.18 14.80
N PRO A 4 2.02 10.89 15.11
CA PRO A 4 2.58 10.30 16.32
C PRO A 4 4.10 10.52 16.39
N ALA A 5 4.60 10.71 17.62
CA ALA A 5 6.03 10.93 17.85
C ALA A 5 6.87 9.77 17.31
N ASP A 6 7.93 10.12 16.57
CA ASP A 6 8.88 9.19 15.97
C ASP A 6 10.19 9.95 15.73
N SER A 7 11.17 9.71 16.59
CA SER A 7 12.43 10.45 16.61
C SER A 7 13.21 10.38 15.28
N ARG A 8 13.16 9.26 14.57
CA ARG A 8 13.81 9.09 13.25
C ARG A 8 13.19 10.03 12.21
N ASN A 9 11.86 10.08 12.16
CA ASN A 9 11.13 10.91 11.21
C ASN A 9 11.20 12.40 11.59
N GLU A 10 11.24 12.72 12.87
CA GLU A 10 11.38 14.12 13.36
C GLU A 10 12.67 14.76 12.86
N ALA A 11 13.81 14.05 13.01
CA ALA A 11 15.12 14.56 12.55
C ALA A 11 15.10 14.82 11.02
N ARG A 12 14.58 13.87 10.23
CA ARG A 12 14.49 14.01 8.78
C ARG A 12 13.57 15.15 8.33
N LEU A 13 12.47 15.39 9.04
CA LEU A 13 11.56 16.50 8.75
C LEU A 13 12.21 17.85 9.07
N ALA A 14 12.98 17.93 10.15
CA ALA A 14 13.73 19.14 10.52
C ALA A 14 14.78 19.49 9.45
N GLU A 15 15.50 18.51 8.90
CA GLU A 15 16.44 18.70 7.77
C GLU A 15 15.74 19.28 6.53
N LEU A 16 14.46 18.92 6.31
CA LEU A 16 13.64 19.44 5.22
C LEU A 16 12.96 20.79 5.53
N GLY A 17 13.22 21.38 6.71
CA GLY A 17 12.57 22.61 7.16
C GLY A 17 11.08 22.46 7.47
N ILE A 18 10.61 21.23 7.72
CA ILE A 18 9.20 20.94 8.01
C ILE A 18 8.97 20.91 9.52
N GLU A 19 8.15 21.83 10.02
CA GLU A 19 7.73 21.82 11.42
C GLU A 19 6.97 20.54 11.76
N PHE A 20 7.41 19.81 12.78
CA PHE A 20 6.75 18.60 13.28
C PHE A 20 6.00 18.89 14.58
N VAL A 21 4.73 18.46 14.63
CA VAL A 21 3.89 18.59 15.82
C VAL A 21 3.43 17.19 16.24
N PRO A 22 3.94 16.65 17.36
CA PRO A 22 3.55 15.33 17.81
C PRO A 22 2.10 15.30 18.31
N ILE A 23 1.35 14.27 17.91
CA ILE A 23 -0.02 14.02 18.36
C ILE A 23 -0.21 12.55 18.72
N LYS A 24 -0.81 12.26 19.87
CA LYS A 24 -1.13 10.89 20.25
C LYS A 24 -2.38 10.41 19.48
N ILE A 25 -2.19 9.40 18.64
CA ILE A 25 -3.26 8.72 17.89
C ILE A 25 -3.19 7.23 18.20
N ASP A 26 -4.24 6.68 18.78
CA ASP A 26 -4.38 5.23 18.91
C ASP A 26 -4.82 4.66 17.55
N ARG A 27 -3.92 3.96 16.87
CA ARG A 27 -4.16 3.44 15.52
C ARG A 27 -5.20 2.32 15.45
N LYS A 28 -5.35 1.54 16.53
CA LYS A 28 -6.19 0.32 16.58
C LYS A 28 -7.44 0.47 17.46
N GLY A 29 -7.44 1.42 18.39
CA GLY A 29 -8.53 1.64 19.34
C GLY A 29 -9.82 2.15 18.66
N ILE A 30 -10.95 1.77 19.22
CA ILE A 30 -12.30 2.22 18.84
C ILE A 30 -13.05 2.87 20.02
N ASN A 31 -12.31 3.35 21.03
CA ASN A 31 -12.89 3.96 22.22
C ASN A 31 -13.47 5.36 21.88
N PRO A 32 -14.80 5.58 21.97
CA PRO A 32 -15.43 6.83 21.58
C PRO A 32 -14.89 8.05 22.35
N VAL A 33 -14.53 7.87 23.61
CA VAL A 33 -13.98 8.96 24.45
C VAL A 33 -12.61 9.39 23.93
N ALA A 34 -11.74 8.43 23.60
CA ALA A 34 -10.44 8.72 23.01
C ALA A 34 -10.56 9.43 21.65
N GLU A 35 -11.56 9.04 20.85
CA GLU A 35 -11.84 9.68 19.56
C GLU A 35 -12.33 11.12 19.69
N LEU A 36 -13.18 11.41 20.69
CA LEU A 36 -13.58 12.79 21.01
C LEU A 36 -12.40 13.65 21.48
N PHE A 37 -11.50 13.09 22.26
CA PHE A 37 -10.26 13.78 22.64
C PHE A 37 -9.37 14.06 21.44
N LEU A 38 -9.24 13.11 20.49
CA LEU A 38 -8.49 13.30 19.25
C LEU A 38 -9.11 14.43 18.41
N LEU A 39 -10.43 14.42 18.22
CA LEU A 39 -11.15 15.48 17.51
C LEU A 39 -10.91 16.85 18.16
N SER A 40 -11.03 16.95 19.51
CA SER A 40 -10.78 18.17 20.25
C SER A 40 -9.32 18.67 20.11
N ARG A 41 -8.34 17.76 20.16
CA ARG A 41 -6.92 18.10 19.97
C ARG A 41 -6.64 18.64 18.59
N LEU A 42 -7.16 17.96 17.55
CA LEU A 42 -7.05 18.41 16.17
C LEU A 42 -7.73 19.75 15.95
N GLY A 43 -8.93 19.94 16.51
CA GLY A 43 -9.63 21.22 16.43
C GLY A 43 -8.87 22.38 17.08
N ARG A 44 -8.28 22.18 18.28
CA ARG A 44 -7.44 23.19 18.93
C ARG A 44 -6.17 23.51 18.14
N LEU A 45 -5.52 22.47 17.60
CA LEU A 45 -4.33 22.62 16.79
C LEU A 45 -4.62 23.39 15.49
N LEU A 46 -5.66 23.02 14.76
CA LEU A 46 -6.06 23.69 13.52
C LEU A 46 -6.49 25.14 13.76
N ARG A 47 -7.18 25.44 14.88
CA ARG A 47 -7.53 26.81 15.27
C ARG A 47 -6.30 27.66 15.57
N ARG A 48 -5.26 27.06 16.18
CA ARG A 48 -3.99 27.74 16.48
C ARG A 48 -3.17 28.01 15.23
N LEU A 49 -3.03 26.98 14.35
CA LEU A 49 -2.17 27.05 13.17
C LEU A 49 -2.81 27.81 12.01
N ARG A 50 -4.16 27.83 11.92
CA ARG A 50 -4.94 28.45 10.83
C ARG A 50 -4.37 28.13 9.44
N PRO A 51 -4.16 26.86 9.10
CA PRO A 51 -3.55 26.49 7.83
C PRO A 51 -4.50 26.83 6.68
N PHE A 52 -3.94 27.09 5.49
CA PHE A 52 -4.70 27.26 4.26
C PHE A 52 -5.55 26.03 3.93
N ALA A 53 -4.97 24.84 4.09
CA ALA A 53 -5.65 23.56 3.89
C ALA A 53 -5.17 22.50 4.90
N TYR A 54 -6.07 21.59 5.24
CA TYR A 54 -5.76 20.37 5.97
C TYR A 54 -5.65 19.21 5.01
N VAL A 55 -4.53 18.47 5.05
CA VAL A 55 -4.34 17.25 4.25
C VAL A 55 -4.25 16.06 5.19
N GLY A 56 -5.23 15.16 5.11
CA GLY A 56 -5.34 13.97 5.97
C GLY A 56 -4.94 12.70 5.25
N PHE A 57 -4.21 11.84 5.95
CA PHE A 57 -3.87 10.48 5.53
C PHE A 57 -4.33 9.49 6.58
N THR A 58 -4.74 8.29 6.15
CA THR A 58 -5.30 7.24 7.00
C THR A 58 -6.66 7.56 7.62
N ILE A 59 -7.32 6.53 8.18
CA ILE A 59 -8.75 6.59 8.56
C ILE A 59 -9.06 7.68 9.58
N LYS A 60 -8.34 7.70 10.72
CA LYS A 60 -8.65 8.63 11.83
C LYS A 60 -8.35 10.09 11.50
N PRO A 61 -7.19 10.45 10.95
CA PRO A 61 -6.94 11.81 10.44
C PRO A 61 -7.95 12.22 9.37
N ASN A 62 -8.31 11.32 8.45
CA ASN A 62 -9.31 11.61 7.41
C ASN A 62 -10.69 11.92 7.98
N ILE A 63 -11.12 11.24 9.05
CA ILE A 63 -12.42 11.49 9.68
C ILE A 63 -12.33 12.71 10.62
N TYR A 64 -11.51 12.62 11.66
CA TYR A 64 -11.53 13.63 12.74
C TYR A 64 -10.86 14.94 12.33
N GLY A 65 -9.79 14.88 11.53
CA GLY A 65 -9.15 16.08 10.99
C GLY A 65 -10.03 16.79 9.96
N ALA A 66 -10.73 16.05 9.10
CA ALA A 66 -11.68 16.62 8.16
C ALA A 66 -12.89 17.25 8.85
N LEU A 67 -13.44 16.60 9.90
CA LEU A 67 -14.51 17.17 10.72
C LEU A 67 -14.06 18.48 11.39
N ALA A 68 -12.91 18.45 12.07
CA ALA A 68 -12.35 19.63 12.72
C ALA A 68 -12.04 20.76 11.72
N GLY A 69 -11.43 20.44 10.59
CA GLY A 69 -11.14 21.41 9.53
C GLY A 69 -12.41 22.04 8.97
N SER A 70 -13.39 21.21 8.61
CA SER A 70 -14.66 21.68 8.05
C SER A 70 -15.44 22.58 9.01
N THR A 71 -15.45 22.31 10.32
CA THR A 71 -16.11 23.17 11.33
C THR A 71 -15.41 24.51 11.52
N LEU A 72 -14.12 24.59 11.21
CA LEU A 72 -13.32 25.83 11.28
C LEU A 72 -13.24 26.57 9.93
N GLY A 73 -13.94 26.08 8.89
CA GLY A 73 -13.89 26.69 7.55
C GLY A 73 -12.56 26.43 6.82
N ILE A 74 -11.72 25.53 7.32
CA ILE A 74 -10.47 25.15 6.68
C ILE A 74 -10.75 24.19 5.52
N ARG A 75 -10.12 24.40 4.39
CA ARG A 75 -10.21 23.51 3.21
C ARG A 75 -9.63 22.15 3.54
N VAL A 76 -10.29 21.08 3.09
CA VAL A 76 -9.90 19.70 3.43
C VAL A 76 -9.59 18.90 2.19
N ILE A 77 -8.42 18.28 2.19
CA ILE A 77 -8.03 17.21 1.27
C ILE A 77 -7.87 15.94 2.12
N ALA A 78 -8.53 14.85 1.73
CA ALA A 78 -8.40 13.56 2.42
C ALA A 78 -7.85 12.51 1.45
N ASN A 79 -6.86 11.71 1.88
CA ASN A 79 -6.32 10.62 1.07
C ASN A 79 -6.73 9.27 1.65
N VAL A 80 -7.50 8.50 0.90
CA VAL A 80 -7.93 7.14 1.23
C VAL A 80 -6.92 6.15 0.63
N SER A 81 -5.91 5.76 1.43
CA SER A 81 -4.83 4.83 1.05
C SER A 81 -5.25 3.35 1.16
N GLY A 82 -6.50 3.06 0.85
CA GLY A 82 -7.12 1.74 1.04
C GLY A 82 -8.16 1.76 2.16
N LEU A 83 -9.07 0.80 2.13
CA LEU A 83 -10.26 0.83 2.98
C LEU A 83 -10.03 0.25 4.38
N GLY A 84 -8.90 -0.43 4.59
CA GLY A 84 -8.59 -1.10 5.85
C GLY A 84 -9.57 -2.22 6.18
N THR A 85 -9.37 -2.85 7.33
CA THR A 85 -10.17 -3.99 7.81
C THR A 85 -11.65 -3.66 8.07
N ALA A 86 -11.98 -2.39 8.31
CA ALA A 86 -13.36 -1.95 8.55
C ALA A 86 -14.29 -2.17 7.34
N PHE A 87 -13.75 -2.27 6.13
CA PHE A 87 -14.53 -2.50 4.91
C PHE A 87 -14.45 -3.93 4.38
N ILE A 88 -13.57 -4.78 4.95
CA ILE A 88 -13.43 -6.19 4.54
C ILE A 88 -14.63 -7.02 5.01
N ARG A 89 -15.16 -6.72 6.20
CA ARG A 89 -16.28 -7.48 6.78
C ARG A 89 -17.50 -6.57 7.00
N PRO A 90 -18.69 -6.96 6.50
CA PRO A 90 -19.94 -6.25 6.81
C PRO A 90 -20.22 -6.29 8.31
N GLY A 91 -20.66 -5.15 8.90
CA GLY A 91 -20.99 -5.09 10.31
C GLY A 91 -21.28 -3.69 10.84
N ALA A 92 -21.55 -3.59 12.14
CA ALA A 92 -21.85 -2.32 12.79
C ALA A 92 -20.70 -1.31 12.66
N LEU A 93 -19.46 -1.76 12.80
CA LEU A 93 -18.28 -0.91 12.65
C LEU A 93 -18.20 -0.27 11.25
N GLN A 94 -18.46 -1.05 10.19
CA GLN A 94 -18.49 -0.53 8.82
C GLN A 94 -19.56 0.56 8.66
N ARG A 95 -20.76 0.37 9.24
CA ARG A 95 -21.85 1.37 9.17
C ARG A 95 -21.46 2.67 9.86
N ILE A 96 -20.86 2.58 11.06
CA ILE A 96 -20.39 3.73 11.82
C ILE A 96 -19.33 4.49 11.04
N VAL A 97 -18.28 3.80 10.57
CA VAL A 97 -17.18 4.40 9.81
C VAL A 97 -17.70 5.03 8.52
N THR A 98 -18.63 4.38 7.81
CA THR A 98 -19.28 4.91 6.60
C THR A 98 -20.03 6.22 6.90
N SER A 99 -20.77 6.27 8.02
CA SER A 99 -21.52 7.47 8.42
C SER A 99 -20.58 8.61 8.79
N LEU A 100 -19.51 8.31 9.51
CA LEU A 100 -18.48 9.30 9.85
C LEU A 100 -17.82 9.86 8.59
N TYR A 101 -17.45 9.02 7.63
CA TYR A 101 -16.90 9.46 6.36
C TYR A 101 -17.87 10.36 5.58
N ARG A 102 -19.18 10.04 5.53
CA ARG A 102 -20.16 10.90 4.85
C ARG A 102 -20.18 12.32 5.40
N VAL A 103 -20.10 12.46 6.72
CA VAL A 103 -20.07 13.79 7.36
C VAL A 103 -18.73 14.47 7.10
N ALA A 104 -17.62 13.75 7.32
CA ALA A 104 -16.27 14.27 7.17
C ALA A 104 -15.96 14.73 5.73
N PHE A 105 -16.45 13.98 4.72
CA PHE A 105 -16.13 14.22 3.31
C PHE A 105 -17.13 15.11 2.58
N ARG A 106 -18.13 15.65 3.26
CA ARG A 106 -19.17 16.47 2.64
C ARG A 106 -18.64 17.66 1.83
N ARG A 107 -17.53 18.25 2.29
CA ARG A 107 -16.87 19.42 1.67
C ARG A 107 -15.41 19.16 1.32
N ALA A 108 -14.92 17.94 1.48
CA ALA A 108 -13.54 17.58 1.23
C ALA A 108 -13.31 17.22 -0.24
N VAL A 109 -12.12 17.50 -0.76
CA VAL A 109 -11.57 16.82 -1.94
C VAL A 109 -10.97 15.51 -1.48
N VAL A 110 -11.43 14.38 -2.04
CA VAL A 110 -11.03 13.06 -1.60
C VAL A 110 -10.22 12.36 -2.67
N PHE A 111 -8.98 12.04 -2.35
CA PHE A 111 -8.11 11.24 -3.18
C PHE A 111 -8.27 9.74 -2.85
N PHE A 112 -8.26 8.93 -3.89
CA PHE A 112 -8.23 7.48 -3.82
C PHE A 112 -7.03 6.95 -4.59
N GLU A 113 -6.44 5.86 -4.11
CA GLU A 113 -5.27 5.26 -4.73
C GLU A 113 -5.62 4.30 -5.88
N ASN A 114 -6.88 3.83 -5.92
CA ASN A 114 -7.40 2.97 -6.98
C ASN A 114 -8.85 3.32 -7.35
N ALA A 115 -9.26 2.92 -8.56
CA ALA A 115 -10.59 3.22 -9.10
C ALA A 115 -11.70 2.46 -8.38
N ASP A 116 -11.45 1.23 -7.94
CA ASP A 116 -12.43 0.38 -7.27
C ASP A 116 -12.87 0.98 -5.93
N ASP A 117 -11.92 1.45 -5.11
CA ASP A 117 -12.22 2.09 -3.82
C ASP A 117 -12.96 3.42 -4.01
N ARG A 118 -12.54 4.20 -5.03
CA ARG A 118 -13.28 5.42 -5.42
C ARG A 118 -14.71 5.11 -5.79
N GLN A 119 -14.93 4.13 -6.67
CA GLN A 119 -16.27 3.75 -7.13
C GLN A 119 -17.13 3.26 -5.98
N LEU A 120 -16.59 2.43 -5.09
CA LEU A 120 -17.27 1.95 -3.88
C LEU A 120 -17.79 3.12 -3.01
N PHE A 121 -16.99 4.17 -2.83
CA PHE A 121 -17.38 5.33 -2.03
C PHE A 121 -18.45 6.18 -2.73
N VAL A 122 -18.38 6.31 -4.03
CA VAL A 122 -19.40 7.01 -4.84
C VAL A 122 -20.72 6.24 -4.80
N ASP A 123 -20.72 4.93 -5.06
CA ASP A 123 -21.90 4.07 -5.09
C ASP A 123 -22.61 4.03 -3.72
N ARG A 124 -21.84 4.00 -2.65
CA ARG A 124 -22.36 4.07 -1.28
C ARG A 124 -22.75 5.49 -0.83
N ARG A 125 -22.67 6.47 -1.72
CA ARG A 125 -22.96 7.88 -1.45
C ARG A 125 -22.19 8.43 -0.24
N ILE A 126 -20.95 7.98 -0.05
CA ILE A 126 -20.04 8.47 0.99
C ILE A 126 -19.44 9.81 0.54
N VAL A 127 -19.13 9.93 -0.75
CA VAL A 127 -18.58 11.13 -1.37
C VAL A 127 -19.26 11.35 -2.73
N ARG A 128 -19.36 12.61 -3.18
CA ARG A 128 -19.85 12.93 -4.53
C ARG A 128 -18.72 12.72 -5.55
N ALA A 129 -19.04 12.15 -6.73
CA ALA A 129 -18.05 11.85 -7.77
C ALA A 129 -17.18 13.08 -8.14
N GLN A 130 -17.77 14.26 -8.22
CA GLN A 130 -17.08 15.53 -8.54
C GLN A 130 -16.04 15.97 -7.50
N HIS A 131 -16.16 15.50 -6.25
CA HIS A 131 -15.23 15.78 -5.16
C HIS A 131 -14.13 14.73 -5.05
N THR A 132 -14.11 13.74 -5.95
CA THR A 132 -13.10 12.68 -5.94
C THR A 132 -11.99 12.93 -6.94
N ARG A 133 -10.80 12.46 -6.61
CA ARG A 133 -9.62 12.44 -7.48
C ARG A 133 -8.95 11.07 -7.36
N LEU A 134 -8.19 10.67 -8.36
CA LEU A 134 -7.27 9.55 -8.27
C LEU A 134 -5.85 10.10 -8.10
N ALA A 135 -5.11 9.52 -7.17
CA ALA A 135 -3.68 9.74 -7.03
C ALA A 135 -2.97 8.39 -6.91
N PRO A 136 -1.83 8.20 -7.55
CA PRO A 136 -1.14 6.90 -7.56
C PRO A 136 -0.43 6.61 -6.23
N GLY A 137 -1.19 6.53 -5.14
CA GLY A 137 -0.67 6.27 -3.80
C GLY A 137 0.31 7.32 -3.32
N ALA A 138 1.39 6.88 -2.68
CA ALA A 138 2.52 7.74 -2.33
C ALA A 138 3.47 8.01 -3.51
N GLY A 139 3.25 7.31 -4.64
CA GLY A 139 4.19 7.30 -5.74
C GLY A 139 5.47 6.53 -5.45
N ILE A 140 6.34 6.45 -6.45
CA ILE A 140 7.66 5.85 -6.33
C ILE A 140 8.74 6.81 -6.83
N ASP A 141 9.80 6.94 -6.06
CA ASP A 141 11.01 7.68 -6.41
C ASP A 141 11.83 6.85 -7.42
N LEU A 142 11.82 7.27 -8.67
CA LEU A 142 12.46 6.55 -9.77
C LEU A 142 13.98 6.73 -9.80
N ASP A 143 14.50 7.75 -9.15
CA ASP A 143 15.94 8.00 -9.03
C ASP A 143 16.54 7.14 -7.92
N ARG A 144 15.75 6.86 -6.88
CA ARG A 144 16.11 5.95 -5.81
C ARG A 144 15.96 4.47 -6.19
N PHE A 145 14.90 4.11 -6.94
CA PHE A 145 14.63 2.74 -7.41
C PHE A 145 15.07 2.58 -8.86
N VAL A 146 16.37 2.40 -9.06
CA VAL A 146 17.00 2.28 -10.38
C VAL A 146 16.80 0.85 -10.90
N VAL A 147 16.64 0.72 -12.23
CA VAL A 147 16.56 -0.59 -12.89
C VAL A 147 17.84 -1.39 -12.61
N ALA A 148 17.68 -2.66 -12.30
CA ALA A 148 18.77 -3.62 -12.16
C ALA A 148 18.55 -4.80 -13.11
N ASP A 149 19.62 -5.43 -13.57
CA ASP A 149 19.54 -6.60 -14.42
C ASP A 149 18.84 -7.77 -13.72
N LEU A 150 18.18 -8.63 -14.48
CA LEU A 150 17.59 -9.85 -13.93
C LEU A 150 18.71 -10.84 -13.58
N PRO A 151 18.59 -11.61 -12.47
CA PRO A 151 19.52 -12.69 -12.16
C PRO A 151 19.57 -13.72 -13.29
N SER A 152 20.78 -14.12 -13.67
CA SER A 152 21.01 -15.10 -14.74
C SER A 152 20.84 -16.55 -14.31
N ALA A 153 20.93 -16.85 -13.01
CA ALA A 153 20.87 -18.20 -12.46
C ALA A 153 19.66 -18.41 -11.58
N GLY A 154 18.85 -19.42 -11.91
CA GLY A 154 17.68 -19.81 -11.17
C GLY A 154 16.55 -18.76 -11.17
N MET A 155 15.44 -19.10 -10.55
CA MET A 155 14.33 -18.17 -10.33
C MET A 155 14.25 -17.78 -8.86
N VAL A 156 14.27 -16.47 -8.56
CA VAL A 156 14.07 -15.95 -7.22
C VAL A 156 12.74 -15.20 -7.16
N PHE A 157 11.78 -15.80 -6.48
CA PHE A 157 10.49 -15.19 -6.18
C PHE A 157 10.55 -14.52 -4.81
N LEU A 158 10.38 -13.19 -4.77
CA LEU A 158 10.50 -12.39 -3.57
C LEU A 158 9.14 -11.82 -3.16
N LEU A 159 8.66 -12.17 -1.96
CA LEU A 159 7.52 -11.54 -1.32
C LEU A 159 8.02 -10.51 -0.31
N ILE A 160 7.60 -9.25 -0.47
CA ILE A 160 7.92 -8.15 0.44
C ILE A 160 6.64 -7.64 1.07
N ALA A 161 6.43 -7.94 2.34
CA ALA A 161 5.27 -7.46 3.10
C ALA A 161 5.47 -7.67 4.61
N ARG A 162 4.63 -7.03 5.44
CA ARG A 162 4.47 -7.49 6.82
C ARG A 162 3.97 -8.93 6.81
N LEU A 163 4.52 -9.77 7.67
CA LEU A 163 4.16 -11.18 7.73
C LEU A 163 2.81 -11.39 8.43
N ILE A 164 1.74 -11.15 7.67
CA ILE A 164 0.34 -11.33 8.08
C ILE A 164 -0.42 -12.11 7.00
N GLY A 165 -1.45 -12.86 7.42
CA GLY A 165 -2.26 -13.66 6.50
C GLY A 165 -2.92 -12.84 5.39
N ASP A 166 -3.39 -11.61 5.69
CA ASP A 166 -4.02 -10.73 4.69
C ASP A 166 -3.08 -10.36 3.51
N LYS A 167 -1.76 -10.57 3.67
CA LYS A 167 -0.76 -10.40 2.59
C LYS A 167 -0.52 -11.66 1.77
N GLY A 168 -1.23 -12.76 2.08
CA GLY A 168 -1.14 -14.00 1.35
C GLY A 168 0.17 -14.77 1.59
N VAL A 169 0.78 -14.58 2.77
CA VAL A 169 2.06 -15.25 3.10
C VAL A 169 1.90 -16.77 3.11
N ARG A 170 0.78 -17.29 3.63
CA ARG A 170 0.50 -18.73 3.65
C ARG A 170 0.31 -19.28 2.24
N GLU A 171 -0.44 -18.57 1.41
CA GLU A 171 -0.64 -18.90 0.00
C GLU A 171 0.68 -18.93 -0.76
N PHE A 172 1.59 -18.02 -0.46
CA PHE A 172 2.93 -18.02 -1.06
C PHE A 172 3.74 -19.25 -0.66
N VAL A 173 3.69 -19.65 0.60
CA VAL A 173 4.38 -20.86 1.10
C VAL A 173 3.80 -22.13 0.48
N GLU A 174 2.47 -22.25 0.41
CA GLU A 174 1.81 -23.39 -0.21
C GLU A 174 2.14 -23.46 -1.72
N ALA A 175 2.11 -22.33 -2.41
CA ALA A 175 2.53 -22.25 -3.82
C ALA A 175 4.00 -22.65 -3.99
N ALA A 176 4.87 -22.25 -3.08
CA ALA A 176 6.29 -22.65 -3.10
C ALA A 176 6.47 -24.16 -2.92
N ARG A 177 5.71 -24.79 -2.00
CA ARG A 177 5.72 -26.27 -1.85
C ARG A 177 5.32 -26.98 -3.13
N GLU A 178 4.28 -26.50 -3.78
CA GLU A 178 3.79 -27.08 -5.04
C GLU A 178 4.80 -26.91 -6.18
N LEU A 179 5.49 -25.77 -6.23
CA LEU A 179 6.42 -25.44 -7.31
C LEU A 179 7.80 -26.07 -7.18
N ARG A 180 8.26 -26.34 -5.96
CA ARG A 180 9.62 -26.84 -5.72
C ARG A 180 9.99 -28.09 -6.54
N PRO A 181 9.12 -29.10 -6.72
CA PRO A 181 9.43 -30.25 -7.58
C PRO A 181 9.48 -29.90 -9.08
N ARG A 182 8.80 -28.84 -9.52
CA ARG A 182 8.68 -28.45 -10.93
C ARG A 182 9.72 -27.40 -11.33
N LEU A 183 10.15 -26.56 -10.39
CA LEU A 183 11.15 -25.50 -10.56
C LEU A 183 12.26 -25.69 -9.57
N ALA A 184 13.06 -26.77 -9.73
CA ALA A 184 14.03 -27.24 -8.74
C ALA A 184 15.09 -26.18 -8.35
N ASP A 185 15.49 -25.31 -9.29
CA ASP A 185 16.47 -24.24 -9.07
C ASP A 185 15.86 -22.93 -8.57
N SER A 186 14.56 -22.95 -8.19
CA SER A 186 13.88 -21.75 -7.71
C SER A 186 14.04 -21.56 -6.21
N ARG A 187 14.14 -20.29 -5.82
CA ARG A 187 14.21 -19.83 -4.43
C ARG A 187 12.99 -18.97 -4.12
N PHE A 188 12.38 -19.21 -2.97
CA PHE A 188 11.20 -18.50 -2.50
C PHE A 188 11.55 -17.72 -1.26
N GLN A 189 11.54 -16.40 -1.35
CA GLN A 189 12.06 -15.50 -0.32
C GLN A 189 10.96 -14.66 0.31
N LEU A 190 10.97 -14.58 1.66
CA LEU A 190 10.12 -13.70 2.44
C LEU A 190 10.95 -12.58 3.06
N LEU A 191 10.56 -11.33 2.82
CA LEU A 191 11.17 -10.14 3.41
C LEU A 191 10.10 -9.30 4.12
N GLY A 192 10.26 -9.11 5.42
CA GLY A 192 9.39 -8.26 6.24
C GLY A 192 9.23 -8.74 7.67
N GLY A 193 8.77 -7.86 8.54
CA GLY A 193 8.61 -8.14 9.96
C GLY A 193 7.29 -8.83 10.31
N ILE A 194 7.29 -9.58 11.41
CA ILE A 194 6.09 -10.13 12.05
C ILE A 194 5.33 -8.98 12.72
N ASP A 195 4.04 -8.81 12.43
CA ASP A 195 3.16 -7.84 13.10
C ASP A 195 2.35 -8.53 14.20
N GLU A 196 2.96 -8.78 15.36
CA GLU A 196 2.36 -9.49 16.50
C GLU A 196 1.01 -8.91 16.96
N GLY A 197 0.81 -7.62 16.75
CA GLY A 197 -0.46 -6.95 17.07
C GLY A 197 -1.55 -7.12 16.03
N ASN A 198 -1.33 -7.85 14.94
CA ASN A 198 -2.31 -8.12 13.90
C ASN A 198 -3.01 -9.47 14.15
N ARG A 199 -4.33 -9.52 13.90
CA ARG A 199 -5.13 -10.75 14.11
C ARG A 199 -4.76 -11.90 13.17
N THR A 200 -4.17 -11.60 12.03
CA THR A 200 -3.75 -12.56 11.01
C THR A 200 -2.23 -12.71 10.97
N SER A 201 -1.53 -12.28 12.03
CA SER A 201 -0.08 -12.36 12.14
C SER A 201 0.41 -13.80 11.92
N ILE A 202 1.48 -13.94 11.15
CA ILE A 202 2.21 -15.19 11.05
C ILE A 202 2.94 -15.40 12.38
N GLN A 203 2.77 -16.57 12.99
CA GLN A 203 3.45 -16.89 14.24
C GLN A 203 4.92 -17.22 13.95
N LYS A 204 5.80 -16.89 14.90
CA LYS A 204 7.23 -17.18 14.74
C LYS A 204 7.48 -18.69 14.52
N SER A 205 6.80 -19.54 15.28
CA SER A 205 6.89 -21.01 15.14
C SER A 205 6.45 -21.52 13.75
N GLU A 206 5.44 -20.87 13.15
CA GLU A 206 4.98 -21.19 11.79
C GLU A 206 6.05 -20.80 10.75
N LEU A 207 6.65 -19.63 10.91
CA LEU A 207 7.73 -19.15 10.03
C LEU A 207 8.98 -20.04 10.16
N ASP A 208 9.38 -20.37 11.39
CA ASP A 208 10.56 -21.21 11.66
C ASP A 208 10.38 -22.62 11.04
N ALA A 209 9.18 -23.22 11.15
CA ALA A 209 8.87 -24.49 10.52
C ALA A 209 9.02 -24.45 8.98
N TRP A 210 8.55 -23.40 8.32
CA TRP A 210 8.70 -23.25 6.86
C TRP A 210 10.16 -23.10 6.41
N VAL A 211 10.99 -22.45 7.24
CA VAL A 211 12.43 -22.32 7.00
C VAL A 211 13.14 -23.67 7.23
N GLU A 212 12.79 -24.39 8.30
CA GLU A 212 13.34 -25.73 8.60
C GLU A 212 12.98 -26.75 7.51
N GLU A 213 11.75 -26.72 6.99
CA GLU A 213 11.35 -27.49 5.81
C GLU A 213 12.16 -27.13 4.57
N GLY A 214 12.86 -26.00 4.57
CA GLY A 214 13.61 -25.45 3.45
C GLY A 214 12.71 -24.98 2.30
N ILE A 215 11.42 -24.75 2.52
CA ILE A 215 10.47 -24.28 1.49
C ILE A 215 10.73 -22.83 1.14
N ILE A 216 11.04 -22.00 2.14
CA ILE A 216 11.30 -20.57 1.98
C ILE A 216 12.62 -20.17 2.63
N GLU A 217 13.14 -19.05 2.18
CA GLU A 217 14.23 -18.31 2.81
C GLU A 217 13.68 -17.06 3.46
N TYR A 218 13.78 -16.94 4.77
CA TYR A 218 13.39 -15.74 5.49
C TYR A 218 14.56 -14.75 5.58
N LEU A 219 14.38 -13.55 5.05
CA LEU A 219 15.42 -12.54 4.91
C LEU A 219 15.40 -11.48 6.04
N GLY A 220 14.46 -11.63 7.00
CA GLY A 220 14.30 -10.66 8.07
C GLY A 220 13.55 -9.40 7.64
N GLU A 221 13.80 -8.30 8.34
CA GLU A 221 13.23 -6.98 8.11
C GLU A 221 14.32 -5.98 7.73
N THR A 222 14.00 -5.05 6.85
CA THR A 222 14.95 -4.03 6.38
C THR A 222 14.28 -2.68 6.14
N ASP A 223 15.04 -1.61 6.30
CA ASP A 223 14.66 -0.26 5.87
C ASP A 223 14.97 0.00 4.38
N ASP A 224 15.77 -0.86 3.73
CA ASP A 224 16.12 -0.77 2.31
C ASP A 224 15.91 -2.08 1.58
N VAL A 225 14.85 -2.16 0.81
CA VAL A 225 14.47 -3.36 0.04
C VAL A 225 15.21 -3.50 -1.28
N ARG A 226 15.89 -2.45 -1.76
CA ARG A 226 16.53 -2.41 -3.08
C ARG A 226 17.55 -3.52 -3.32
N PRO A 227 18.46 -3.85 -2.37
CA PRO A 227 19.42 -4.95 -2.57
C PRO A 227 18.77 -6.32 -2.76
N PHE A 228 17.59 -6.53 -2.14
CA PHE A 228 16.82 -7.76 -2.24
C PHE A 228 16.04 -7.82 -3.56
N ILE A 229 15.41 -6.72 -3.96
CA ILE A 229 14.72 -6.61 -5.25
C ILE A 229 15.71 -6.79 -6.40
N ALA A 230 16.93 -6.24 -6.30
CA ALA A 230 17.95 -6.38 -7.33
C ALA A 230 18.34 -7.86 -7.57
N LYS A 231 18.28 -8.69 -6.53
CA LYS A 231 18.60 -10.14 -6.59
C LYS A 231 17.37 -10.99 -6.92
N ALA A 232 16.18 -10.43 -6.99
CA ALA A 232 14.96 -11.15 -7.30
C ALA A 232 14.73 -11.23 -8.81
N SER A 233 14.20 -12.36 -9.29
CA SER A 233 13.73 -12.54 -10.66
C SER A 233 12.31 -11.98 -10.83
N ALA A 234 11.51 -12.01 -9.76
CA ALA A 234 10.15 -11.49 -9.73
C ALA A 234 9.77 -11.04 -8.31
N VAL A 235 8.89 -10.04 -8.22
CA VAL A 235 8.21 -9.68 -6.97
C VAL A 235 6.81 -10.27 -6.95
N VAL A 236 6.46 -10.93 -5.84
CA VAL A 236 5.20 -11.64 -5.66
C VAL A 236 4.42 -11.01 -4.51
N LEU A 237 3.13 -10.72 -4.72
CA LEU A 237 2.25 -10.20 -3.67
C LEU A 237 0.84 -10.80 -3.79
N PRO A 238 0.54 -11.91 -3.10
CA PRO A 238 -0.78 -12.55 -3.13
C PRO A 238 -1.74 -11.97 -2.10
N SER A 239 -1.74 -10.64 -1.94
CA SER A 239 -2.54 -9.94 -0.94
C SER A 239 -4.04 -10.03 -1.22
N TYR A 240 -4.86 -10.03 -0.17
CA TYR A 240 -6.31 -10.10 -0.29
C TYR A 240 -6.96 -8.77 -0.66
N ARG A 241 -6.30 -7.66 -0.39
CA ARG A 241 -6.73 -6.31 -0.77
C ARG A 241 -5.60 -5.30 -0.53
N GLU A 242 -5.45 -4.35 -1.45
CA GLU A 242 -4.51 -3.24 -1.34
C GLU A 242 -5.18 -1.90 -1.70
N GLY A 243 -4.61 -0.80 -1.22
CA GLY A 243 -4.84 0.52 -1.80
C GLY A 243 -4.06 0.64 -3.11
N LEU A 244 -2.74 0.83 -2.96
CA LEU A 244 -1.75 0.67 -4.02
C LEU A 244 -0.51 0.04 -3.39
N PRO A 245 -0.14 -1.21 -3.75
CA PRO A 245 0.91 -1.97 -3.05
C PRO A 245 2.31 -1.45 -3.37
N ARG A 246 2.97 -0.91 -2.37
CA ARG A 246 4.28 -0.30 -2.52
C ARG A 246 5.34 -1.29 -2.99
N SER A 247 5.34 -2.53 -2.47
CA SER A 247 6.30 -3.56 -2.89
C SER A 247 6.21 -3.92 -4.37
N LEU A 248 5.00 -3.91 -4.95
CA LEU A 248 4.84 -4.09 -6.40
C LEU A 248 5.36 -2.89 -7.19
N LEU A 249 5.15 -1.66 -6.69
CA LEU A 249 5.69 -0.46 -7.34
C LEU A 249 7.22 -0.43 -7.28
N GLU A 250 7.81 -0.80 -6.15
CA GLU A 250 9.26 -0.89 -5.94
C GLU A 250 9.88 -1.95 -6.86
N GLY A 251 9.26 -3.15 -6.93
CA GLY A 251 9.67 -4.20 -7.86
C GLY A 251 9.58 -3.77 -9.32
N ALA A 252 8.46 -3.17 -9.71
CA ALA A 252 8.23 -2.67 -11.07
C ALA A 252 9.22 -1.55 -11.44
N ALA A 253 9.50 -0.63 -10.51
CA ALA A 253 10.47 0.45 -10.71
C ALA A 253 11.88 -0.08 -10.98
N MET A 254 12.26 -1.18 -10.32
CA MET A 254 13.54 -1.84 -10.52
C MET A 254 13.55 -2.85 -11.68
N GLY A 255 12.50 -2.85 -12.52
CA GLY A 255 12.45 -3.68 -13.71
C GLY A 255 12.14 -5.16 -13.42
N ARG A 256 11.45 -5.47 -12.33
CA ARG A 256 11.02 -6.85 -12.03
C ARG A 256 9.68 -7.16 -12.67
N PRO A 257 9.51 -8.33 -13.32
CA PRO A 257 8.21 -8.94 -13.55
C PRO A 257 7.46 -9.16 -12.23
N LEU A 258 6.13 -9.14 -12.28
CA LEU A 258 5.30 -9.16 -11.09
C LEU A 258 4.33 -10.35 -11.11
N VAL A 259 4.06 -10.91 -9.93
CA VAL A 259 2.93 -11.84 -9.73
C VAL A 259 2.09 -11.32 -8.57
N ALA A 260 0.79 -11.15 -8.77
CA ALA A 260 -0.09 -10.65 -7.72
C ALA A 260 -1.50 -11.21 -7.86
N THR A 261 -2.29 -11.08 -6.81
CA THR A 261 -3.71 -11.39 -6.85
C THR A 261 -4.49 -10.36 -7.68
N ASP A 262 -5.55 -10.82 -8.35
CA ASP A 262 -6.49 -9.96 -9.07
C ASP A 262 -7.47 -9.27 -8.11
N VAL A 263 -6.94 -8.33 -7.34
CA VAL A 263 -7.68 -7.51 -6.38
C VAL A 263 -7.40 -6.02 -6.62
N PRO A 264 -8.25 -5.12 -6.09
CA PRO A 264 -8.00 -3.67 -6.15
C PRO A 264 -6.59 -3.32 -5.69
N GLY A 265 -5.96 -2.36 -6.34
CA GLY A 265 -4.58 -1.96 -6.11
C GLY A 265 -3.55 -2.86 -6.78
N CYS A 266 -3.64 -4.19 -6.64
CA CYS A 266 -2.72 -5.11 -7.31
C CYS A 266 -2.92 -5.09 -8.83
N ARG A 267 -4.18 -5.19 -9.32
CA ARG A 267 -4.50 -5.14 -10.76
C ARG A 267 -4.21 -3.78 -11.40
N ASP A 268 -4.12 -2.73 -10.60
CA ASP A 268 -3.72 -1.41 -11.10
C ASP A 268 -2.23 -1.38 -11.48
N VAL A 269 -1.39 -2.12 -10.75
CA VAL A 269 0.04 -2.22 -11.02
C VAL A 269 0.37 -3.33 -12.01
N VAL A 270 -0.27 -4.51 -11.88
CA VAL A 270 -0.01 -5.68 -12.73
C VAL A 270 -0.97 -5.71 -13.90
N LYS A 271 -0.44 -5.80 -15.13
CA LYS A 271 -1.21 -6.04 -16.36
C LYS A 271 -0.90 -7.44 -16.87
N GLN A 272 -1.94 -8.29 -16.84
CA GLN A 272 -1.86 -9.71 -17.24
C GLN A 272 -1.11 -9.92 -18.55
N GLY A 273 -0.03 -10.72 -18.52
CA GLY A 273 0.78 -11.09 -19.68
C GLY A 273 1.67 -9.99 -20.26
N VAL A 274 1.65 -8.77 -19.68
CA VAL A 274 2.44 -7.63 -20.16
C VAL A 274 3.63 -7.34 -19.25
N ASN A 275 3.37 -7.13 -17.94
CA ASN A 275 4.41 -6.90 -16.96
C ASN A 275 4.37 -7.90 -15.80
N GLY A 276 3.52 -8.91 -15.90
CA GLY A 276 3.37 -9.95 -14.90
C GLY A 276 2.12 -10.80 -15.09
N PHE A 277 1.77 -11.56 -14.07
CA PHE A 277 0.61 -12.42 -14.04
C PHE A 277 -0.24 -12.16 -12.80
N LEU A 278 -1.56 -12.24 -13.00
CA LEU A 278 -2.56 -12.16 -11.93
C LEU A 278 -3.06 -13.56 -11.58
N CYS A 279 -3.29 -13.80 -10.28
CA CYS A 279 -3.89 -15.02 -9.75
C CYS A 279 -5.15 -14.72 -8.93
N LYS A 280 -5.94 -15.73 -8.62
CA LYS A 280 -7.11 -15.59 -7.74
C LYS A 280 -6.68 -15.36 -6.30
N PRO A 281 -7.37 -14.48 -5.53
CA PRO A 281 -7.12 -14.35 -4.11
C PRO A 281 -7.53 -15.62 -3.34
N HIS A 282 -6.84 -15.91 -2.24
CA HIS A 282 -7.07 -17.11 -1.40
C HIS A 282 -6.92 -18.45 -2.14
N ASP A 283 -6.15 -18.49 -3.22
CA ASP A 283 -5.99 -19.68 -4.07
C ASP A 283 -4.49 -19.93 -4.33
N PRO A 284 -3.84 -20.76 -3.48
CA PRO A 284 -2.43 -21.10 -3.63
C PRO A 284 -2.10 -21.77 -4.96
N ALA A 285 -2.99 -22.61 -5.49
CA ALA A 285 -2.80 -23.28 -6.77
C ALA A 285 -2.78 -22.27 -7.93
N SER A 286 -3.72 -21.31 -7.94
CA SER A 286 -3.72 -20.22 -8.92
C SER A 286 -2.46 -19.35 -8.83
N LEU A 287 -1.94 -19.15 -7.62
CA LEU A 287 -0.66 -18.45 -7.42
C LEU A 287 0.52 -19.27 -7.96
N ALA A 288 0.55 -20.58 -7.68
CA ALA A 288 1.56 -21.48 -8.19
C ALA A 288 1.57 -21.49 -9.73
N GLU A 289 0.41 -21.61 -10.37
CA GLU A 289 0.28 -21.54 -11.84
C GLU A 289 0.85 -20.21 -12.39
N ALA A 290 0.53 -19.08 -11.78
CA ALA A 290 1.03 -17.77 -12.22
C ALA A 290 2.55 -17.64 -12.06
N MET A 291 3.10 -18.17 -10.96
CA MET A 291 4.54 -18.20 -10.71
C MET A 291 5.27 -19.17 -11.65
N GLU A 292 4.72 -20.37 -11.88
CA GLU A 292 5.25 -21.37 -12.82
C GLU A 292 5.29 -20.80 -14.23
N ARG A 293 4.19 -20.21 -14.67
CA ARG A 293 4.10 -19.57 -15.97
C ARG A 293 5.19 -18.52 -16.17
N LEU A 294 5.49 -17.71 -15.14
CA LEU A 294 6.56 -16.74 -15.20
C LEU A 294 7.94 -17.41 -15.20
N GLY A 295 8.12 -18.44 -14.38
CA GLY A 295 9.38 -19.19 -14.25
C GLY A 295 9.79 -19.90 -15.53
N CYS A 296 8.81 -20.45 -16.25
CA CYS A 296 9.02 -21.17 -17.53
C CYS A 296 9.22 -20.23 -18.74
N LEU A 297 9.04 -18.90 -18.59
CA LEU A 297 9.30 -17.99 -19.70
C LEU A 297 10.80 -17.93 -20.03
N PRO A 298 11.17 -17.80 -21.32
CA PRO A 298 12.53 -17.44 -21.71
C PRO A 298 12.98 -16.13 -21.05
N GLU A 299 14.27 -16.02 -20.71
CA GLU A 299 14.86 -14.84 -20.07
C GLU A 299 14.51 -13.53 -20.81
N GLN A 300 14.59 -13.55 -22.13
CA GLN A 300 14.25 -12.39 -22.96
C GLN A 300 12.79 -11.92 -22.75
N GLN A 301 11.85 -12.84 -22.51
CA GLN A 301 10.46 -12.47 -22.26
C GLN A 301 10.30 -11.89 -20.84
N ARG A 302 10.96 -12.46 -19.85
CA ARG A 302 11.01 -11.90 -18.49
C ARG A 302 11.60 -10.49 -18.49
N THR A 303 12.68 -10.27 -19.23
CA THR A 303 13.29 -8.95 -19.39
C THR A 303 12.33 -7.96 -20.02
N ARG A 304 11.59 -8.35 -21.08
CA ARG A 304 10.56 -7.50 -21.69
C ARG A 304 9.45 -7.13 -20.68
N MET A 305 9.03 -8.08 -19.85
CA MET A 305 8.06 -7.82 -18.78
C MET A 305 8.61 -6.83 -17.75
N GLY A 306 9.87 -6.95 -17.38
CA GLY A 306 10.55 -6.01 -16.48
C GLY A 306 10.60 -4.58 -17.05
N VAL A 307 10.93 -4.45 -18.34
CA VAL A 307 10.89 -3.15 -19.06
C VAL A 307 9.48 -2.58 -19.06
N ALA A 308 8.46 -3.42 -19.31
CA ALA A 308 7.06 -3.00 -19.25
C ALA A 308 6.62 -2.58 -17.85
N SER A 309 7.12 -3.25 -16.79
CA SER A 309 6.92 -2.86 -15.39
C SER A 309 7.45 -1.45 -15.12
N ARG A 310 8.72 -1.20 -15.47
CA ARG A 310 9.37 0.11 -15.31
C ARG A 310 8.61 1.21 -16.05
N ARG A 311 8.29 0.99 -17.31
CA ARG A 311 7.54 1.96 -18.13
C ARG A 311 6.19 2.31 -17.50
N LYS A 312 5.44 1.30 -17.05
CA LYS A 312 4.13 1.54 -16.40
C LYS A 312 4.26 2.41 -15.15
N VAL A 313 5.28 2.17 -14.32
CA VAL A 313 5.51 2.98 -13.11
C VAL A 313 5.92 4.41 -13.47
N GLN A 314 6.77 4.59 -14.46
CA GLN A 314 7.16 5.93 -14.96
C GLN A 314 5.95 6.74 -15.44
N GLU A 315 5.07 6.10 -16.21
CA GLU A 315 3.91 6.76 -16.81
C GLU A 315 2.76 7.04 -15.82
N GLN A 316 2.60 6.19 -14.77
CA GLN A 316 1.38 6.21 -13.98
C GLN A 316 1.58 6.37 -12.47
N PHE A 317 2.78 6.07 -11.93
CA PHE A 317 2.98 5.92 -10.48
C PHE A 317 4.21 6.67 -9.94
N SER A 318 4.81 7.57 -10.73
CA SER A 318 5.96 8.36 -10.25
C SER A 318 5.53 9.34 -9.15
N GLU A 319 6.43 9.61 -8.20
CA GLU A 319 6.21 10.59 -7.13
C GLU A 319 5.86 11.98 -7.68
N ALA A 320 6.47 12.37 -8.80
CA ALA A 320 6.17 13.66 -9.47
C ALA A 320 4.69 13.79 -9.89
N LEU A 321 4.06 12.70 -10.33
CA LEU A 321 2.62 12.70 -10.68
C LEU A 321 1.75 12.89 -9.43
N VAL A 322 2.14 12.27 -8.31
CA VAL A 322 1.44 12.45 -7.03
C VAL A 322 1.52 13.89 -6.55
N VAL A 323 2.74 14.44 -6.49
CA VAL A 323 2.97 15.84 -6.09
C VAL A 323 2.14 16.79 -6.94
N ARG A 324 2.16 16.61 -8.25
CA ARG A 324 1.37 17.42 -9.19
C ARG A 324 -0.13 17.35 -8.89
N ALA A 325 -0.67 16.14 -8.68
CA ALA A 325 -2.09 15.95 -8.39
C ALA A 325 -2.54 16.70 -7.11
N TYR A 326 -1.69 16.70 -6.07
CA TYR A 326 -1.98 17.45 -4.83
C TYR A 326 -1.83 18.96 -5.03
N LEU A 327 -0.83 19.43 -5.76
CA LEU A 327 -0.67 20.86 -6.06
C LEU A 327 -1.84 21.40 -6.89
N ASP A 328 -2.29 20.65 -7.91
CA ASP A 328 -3.46 21.01 -8.72
C ASP A 328 -4.74 21.07 -7.88
N ALA A 329 -4.89 20.14 -6.92
CA ALA A 329 -6.01 20.15 -5.99
C ALA A 329 -5.96 21.39 -5.07
N LEU A 330 -4.80 21.71 -4.50
CA LEU A 330 -4.61 22.91 -3.66
C LEU A 330 -4.91 24.19 -4.45
N ALA A 331 -4.37 24.33 -5.67
CA ALA A 331 -4.66 25.47 -6.54
C ALA A 331 -6.15 25.59 -6.91
N SER A 332 -6.87 24.46 -7.05
CA SER A 332 -8.32 24.50 -7.29
C SER A 332 -9.11 25.00 -6.09
N LEU A 333 -8.59 24.82 -4.88
CA LEU A 333 -9.21 25.32 -3.64
C LEU A 333 -8.97 26.82 -3.44
N GLU A 334 -7.97 27.43 -4.07
CA GLU A 334 -7.76 28.88 -4.01
C GLU A 334 -8.80 29.65 -4.83
N ARG A 335 -9.28 29.04 -5.91
CA ARG A 335 -10.20 29.66 -6.87
C ARG A 335 -11.66 29.60 -6.48
N ASN A 336 -11.98 28.81 -5.45
CA ASN A 336 -13.34 28.64 -4.89
C ASN A 336 -13.41 29.18 -3.45
#